data_a62de1e4421f92f6f15c7110dade53a3
#
_entry.id   a62de1e4421f92f6f15c7110dade53a3
#
_cell.length_a   1.000
_cell.length_b   1.000
_cell.length_c   1.000
_cell.angle_alpha   90.00
_cell.angle_beta   90.00
_cell.angle_gamma   90.00
#
_symmetry.space_group_name_H-M   'P 1'
#
loop_
_entity.id
_entity.type
_entity.pdbx_description
1 polymer ?
#
loop_
_entity_poly.entity_id
_entity_poly.type
_entity_poly.pdbx_seq_one_letter_code
_entity_poly.pdbx_strand_id
1 'polypeptide(L)'
;MQKTQETLKVVGQGIRCFDFTNKQVYTMIPKNSFVGSQRCRTIDFYKDDNGKYHMIVGLAQGNVNSTAVMMFDRIEGGTKPCGFTWGNGRVIVQNQGCQAAAIHPTTGDLYFSNYQNSLLYRVKKYVIEEFATGKRTTPVRPGTADDAAQTILKVQDKEWEFNIMIHPTGKYAYFMVINRNYILRSDFNGETFTAPYVIAGVNSNKDTYVYQDGVGNQARFGNPYSGVFVKNPEYAGNSDEYDFYLTDRHNHAIRILSPLGSSDYLCRTW
;
A
#
# COMPACT_ATOMS: atom_id res chain seq x y z
N MET A 1 18.11 -11.25 -9.98
CA MET A 1 17.56 -10.17 -10.83
C MET A 1 17.68 -8.88 -10.03
N GLN A 2 18.64 -8.02 -10.36
CA GLN A 2 18.79 -6.73 -9.69
C GLN A 2 17.50 -5.92 -9.91
N LYS A 3 16.75 -5.65 -8.84
CA LYS A 3 15.77 -4.59 -8.85
C LYS A 3 16.54 -3.31 -9.15
N THR A 4 16.35 -2.71 -10.30
CA THR A 4 16.69 -1.32 -10.52
C THR A 4 16.02 -0.53 -9.39
N GLN A 5 16.82 0.05 -8.52
CA GLN A 5 16.36 0.83 -7.37
C GLN A 5 15.80 2.17 -7.87
N GLU A 6 14.65 2.13 -8.49
CA GLU A 6 13.88 3.32 -8.83
C GLU A 6 12.85 3.54 -7.73
N THR A 7 13.05 4.57 -6.93
CA THR A 7 12.06 4.97 -5.93
C THR A 7 11.05 5.91 -6.57
N LEU A 8 9.82 5.41 -6.81
CA LEU A 8 8.70 6.27 -7.16
C LEU A 8 8.19 6.96 -5.90
N LYS A 9 8.21 8.28 -5.90
CA LYS A 9 7.69 9.10 -4.80
C LYS A 9 6.40 9.80 -5.23
N VAL A 10 5.37 9.65 -4.41
CA VAL A 10 4.16 10.48 -4.53
C VAL A 10 4.43 11.83 -3.89
N VAL A 11 4.51 12.87 -4.69
CA VAL A 11 4.66 14.24 -4.20
C VAL A 11 3.54 15.11 -4.76
N GLY A 12 2.72 15.62 -3.89
CA GLY A 12 1.64 16.53 -4.25
C GLY A 12 0.54 15.84 -5.06
N GLN A 13 0.45 16.02 -6.33
CA GLN A 13 -0.64 15.54 -7.17
C GLN A 13 -0.14 14.83 -8.45
N GLY A 14 1.09 14.34 -8.45
CA GLY A 14 1.69 13.60 -9.57
C GLY A 14 2.64 12.50 -9.08
N ILE A 15 3.01 11.59 -9.97
CA ILE A 15 3.98 10.53 -9.69
C ILE A 15 5.32 10.91 -10.29
N ARG A 16 6.37 10.82 -9.47
CA ARG A 16 7.74 11.15 -9.84
C ARG A 16 8.65 9.96 -9.65
N CYS A 17 9.63 9.82 -10.54
CA CYS A 17 10.74 8.89 -10.43
C CYS A 17 12.00 9.63 -10.01
N PHE A 18 12.73 9.09 -9.05
CA PHE A 18 14.08 9.51 -8.74
C PHE A 18 15.07 8.54 -9.41
N ASP A 19 15.90 9.09 -10.30
CA ASP A 19 16.98 8.36 -10.95
C ASP A 19 18.22 8.42 -10.07
N PHE A 20 18.61 7.28 -9.50
CA PHE A 20 19.77 7.18 -8.61
C PHE A 20 21.10 7.39 -9.33
N THR A 21 21.16 7.09 -10.62
CA THR A 21 22.38 7.26 -11.43
C THR A 21 22.66 8.74 -11.66
N ASN A 22 21.67 9.48 -12.12
CA ASN A 22 21.81 10.88 -12.48
C ASN A 22 21.46 11.82 -11.33
N LYS A 23 20.98 11.31 -10.18
CA LYS A 23 20.52 12.09 -9.02
C LYS A 23 19.43 13.10 -9.36
N GLN A 24 18.57 12.77 -10.32
CA GLN A 24 17.53 13.66 -10.82
C GLN A 24 16.12 13.11 -10.56
N VAL A 25 15.16 14.03 -10.51
CA VAL A 25 13.74 13.70 -10.31
C VAL A 25 12.97 14.04 -11.57
N TYR A 26 12.24 13.06 -12.09
CA TYR A 26 11.42 13.19 -13.29
C TYR A 26 9.93 13.01 -12.97
N THR A 27 9.07 13.81 -13.59
CA THR A 27 7.63 13.60 -13.52
C THR A 27 7.23 12.50 -14.51
N MET A 28 6.77 11.38 -13.99
CA MET A 28 6.33 10.24 -14.79
C MET A 28 4.85 10.34 -15.16
N ILE A 29 4.01 10.69 -14.19
CA ILE A 29 2.58 10.91 -14.39
C ILE A 29 2.23 12.27 -13.81
N PRO A 30 1.83 13.24 -14.65
CA PRO A 30 1.46 14.56 -14.17
C PRO A 30 0.10 14.54 -13.44
N LYS A 31 -0.16 15.54 -12.64
CA LYS A 31 -1.35 15.72 -11.82
C LYS A 31 -2.67 15.51 -12.55
N ASN A 32 -2.78 16.02 -13.76
CA ASN A 32 -4.03 16.01 -14.56
C ASN A 32 -4.33 14.66 -15.20
N SER A 33 -3.43 13.68 -15.07
CA SER A 33 -3.66 12.30 -15.53
C SER A 33 -4.60 11.52 -14.61
N PHE A 34 -4.90 12.04 -13.42
CA PHE A 34 -5.84 11.42 -12.48
C PHE A 34 -7.23 12.02 -12.63
N VAL A 35 -8.23 11.15 -12.70
CA VAL A 35 -9.64 11.57 -12.84
C VAL A 35 -10.07 12.39 -11.63
N GLY A 36 -10.67 13.57 -11.87
CA GLY A 36 -11.38 14.34 -10.84
C GLY A 36 -10.52 14.98 -9.77
N SER A 37 -9.29 15.41 -10.05
CA SER A 37 -8.40 16.07 -9.09
C SER A 37 -8.09 15.25 -7.82
N GLN A 38 -8.14 13.94 -7.93
CA GLN A 38 -7.90 13.02 -6.83
C GLN A 38 -6.44 13.02 -6.37
N ARG A 39 -6.22 12.63 -5.11
CA ARG A 39 -4.89 12.53 -4.52
C ARG A 39 -4.38 11.11 -4.63
N CYS A 40 -3.22 10.92 -5.27
CA CYS A 40 -2.50 9.67 -5.20
C CYS A 40 -2.04 9.39 -3.76
N ARG A 41 -2.37 8.23 -3.23
CA ARG A 41 -2.03 7.81 -1.85
C ARG A 41 -1.02 6.69 -1.82
N THR A 42 -1.21 5.69 -2.66
CA THR A 42 -0.34 4.51 -2.73
C THR A 42 0.01 4.17 -4.15
N ILE A 43 1.16 3.54 -4.30
CA ILE A 43 1.64 2.98 -5.56
C ILE A 43 2.13 1.57 -5.26
N ASP A 44 1.74 0.64 -6.12
CA ASP A 44 2.29 -0.70 -6.15
C ASP A 44 2.42 -1.19 -7.60
N PHE A 45 3.05 -2.33 -7.81
CA PHE A 45 3.32 -2.85 -9.13
C PHE A 45 2.75 -4.26 -9.29
N TYR A 46 2.07 -4.46 -10.40
CA TYR A 46 1.60 -5.74 -10.86
C TYR A 46 2.41 -6.19 -12.07
N LYS A 47 2.86 -7.43 -12.09
CA LYS A 47 3.47 -8.05 -13.26
C LYS A 47 2.49 -9.07 -13.82
N ASP A 48 2.04 -8.85 -15.06
CA ASP A 48 1.10 -9.74 -15.74
C ASP A 48 1.74 -11.08 -16.13
N ASP A 49 0.93 -12.02 -16.57
CA ASP A 49 1.37 -13.37 -16.97
C ASP A 49 2.30 -13.35 -18.20
N ASN A 50 2.30 -12.26 -18.99
CA ASN A 50 3.22 -12.03 -20.09
C ASN A 50 4.54 -11.37 -19.65
N GLY A 51 4.69 -11.08 -18.35
CA GLY A 51 5.87 -10.45 -17.78
C GLY A 51 5.90 -8.93 -17.87
N LYS A 52 4.86 -8.27 -18.37
CA LYS A 52 4.75 -6.81 -18.45
C LYS A 52 4.39 -6.22 -17.10
N TYR A 53 5.01 -5.09 -16.79
CA TYR A 53 4.72 -4.36 -15.55
C TYR A 53 3.61 -3.33 -15.73
N HIS A 54 2.75 -3.26 -14.72
CA HIS A 54 1.69 -2.28 -14.56
C HIS A 54 1.83 -1.60 -13.22
N MET A 55 1.61 -0.29 -13.18
CA MET A 55 1.57 0.45 -11.93
C MET A 55 0.13 0.54 -11.45
N ILE A 56 -0.08 0.18 -10.20
CA ILE A 56 -1.36 0.27 -9.50
C ILE A 56 -1.31 1.50 -8.59
N VAL A 57 -2.30 2.36 -8.72
CA VAL A 57 -2.35 3.63 -7.99
C VAL A 57 -3.66 3.72 -7.21
N GLY A 58 -3.55 3.79 -5.89
CA GLY A 58 -4.67 4.08 -5.01
C GLY A 58 -4.92 5.58 -4.90
N LEU A 59 -6.18 6.00 -5.06
CA LEU A 59 -6.61 7.40 -5.10
C LEU A 59 -7.59 7.71 -3.98
N ALA A 60 -7.24 8.67 -3.13
CA ALA A 60 -8.13 9.17 -2.09
C ALA A 60 -8.95 10.36 -2.56
N GLN A 61 -10.10 10.49 -1.95
CA GLN A 61 -11.15 11.47 -2.21
C GLN A 61 -11.96 11.22 -3.47
N GLY A 62 -13.26 11.21 -3.30
CA GLY A 62 -14.27 11.14 -4.34
C GLY A 62 -15.62 10.78 -3.77
N ASN A 63 -16.64 10.98 -4.57
CA ASN A 63 -18.01 10.55 -4.31
C ASN A 63 -18.15 9.04 -4.56
N VAL A 64 -19.27 8.45 -4.20
CA VAL A 64 -19.58 7.00 -4.29
C VAL A 64 -19.25 6.35 -5.65
N ASN A 65 -19.17 7.13 -6.73
CA ASN A 65 -18.84 6.67 -8.07
C ASN A 65 -17.44 7.07 -8.53
N SER A 66 -16.58 7.53 -7.62
CA SER A 66 -15.26 8.00 -7.99
C SER A 66 -14.26 6.85 -8.12
N THR A 67 -13.19 7.15 -8.83
CA THR A 67 -12.06 6.26 -9.01
C THR A 67 -11.40 5.97 -7.67
N ALA A 68 -11.25 4.69 -7.31
CA ALA A 68 -10.51 4.28 -6.15
C ALA A 68 -9.11 3.75 -6.51
N VAL A 69 -9.02 2.96 -7.60
CA VAL A 69 -7.76 2.42 -8.06
C VAL A 69 -7.65 2.57 -9.58
N MET A 70 -6.49 3.03 -10.02
CA MET A 70 -6.11 3.09 -11.43
C MET A 70 -4.95 2.15 -11.73
N MET A 71 -4.88 1.70 -12.99
CA MET A 71 -3.77 0.94 -13.55
C MET A 71 -3.15 1.71 -14.72
N PHE A 72 -1.82 1.71 -14.78
CA PHE A 72 -1.04 2.30 -15.86
C PHE A 72 -0.09 1.26 -16.43
N ASP A 73 -0.04 1.14 -17.75
CA ASP A 73 0.86 0.21 -18.43
C ASP A 73 2.25 0.80 -18.54
N ARG A 74 3.27 0.01 -18.22
CA ARG A 74 4.65 0.37 -18.54
C ARG A 74 4.87 0.24 -20.05
N ILE A 75 5.47 1.27 -20.64
CA ILE A 75 5.85 1.33 -22.04
C ILE A 75 7.38 1.39 -22.07
N GLU A 76 7.99 0.33 -22.61
CA GLU A 76 9.44 0.24 -22.74
C GLU A 76 9.93 1.10 -23.93
N GLY A 77 11.16 1.54 -23.82
CA GLY A 77 11.75 2.43 -24.82
C GLY A 77 11.31 3.87 -24.67
N GLY A 78 12.04 4.78 -25.26
CA GLY A 78 11.75 6.20 -25.25
C GLY A 78 12.90 7.04 -24.77
N THR A 79 12.74 8.36 -24.94
CA THR A 79 13.75 9.37 -24.58
C THR A 79 13.74 9.74 -23.09
N LYS A 80 12.90 9.10 -22.27
CA LYS A 80 12.84 9.33 -20.83
C LYS A 80 14.09 8.74 -20.16
N PRO A 81 14.66 9.42 -19.17
CA PRO A 81 15.90 8.99 -18.51
C PRO A 81 15.85 7.58 -17.90
N CYS A 82 14.67 7.16 -17.42
CA CYS A 82 14.49 5.81 -16.86
C CYS A 82 14.34 4.71 -17.94
N GLY A 83 14.44 5.04 -19.23
CA GLY A 83 14.29 4.07 -20.33
C GLY A 83 12.87 3.55 -20.55
N PHE A 84 11.89 4.04 -19.79
CA PHE A 84 10.47 3.69 -19.93
C PHE A 84 9.56 4.89 -19.63
N THR A 85 8.28 4.75 -19.98
CA THR A 85 7.22 5.68 -19.60
C THR A 85 5.97 4.90 -19.18
N TRP A 86 4.95 5.61 -18.70
CA TRP A 86 3.66 5.04 -18.36
C TRP A 86 2.61 5.50 -19.36
N GLY A 87 1.78 4.57 -19.81
CA GLY A 87 0.65 4.85 -20.70
C GLY A 87 -0.48 5.60 -20.00
N ASN A 88 -1.58 5.77 -20.70
CA ASN A 88 -2.80 6.35 -20.14
C ASN A 88 -3.35 5.45 -19.03
N GLY A 89 -3.74 6.07 -17.92
CA GLY A 89 -4.34 5.36 -16.82
C GLY A 89 -5.78 4.92 -17.14
N ARG A 90 -6.14 3.72 -16.70
CA ARG A 90 -7.51 3.24 -16.69
C ARG A 90 -7.99 2.95 -15.27
N VAL A 91 -9.26 3.19 -15.05
CA VAL A 91 -9.92 2.90 -13.76
C VAL A 91 -10.16 1.40 -13.70
N ILE A 92 -9.69 0.75 -12.64
CA ILE A 92 -9.93 -0.67 -12.39
C ILE A 92 -10.89 -0.91 -11.23
N VAL A 93 -10.92 0.02 -10.24
CA VAL A 93 -11.89 -0.02 -9.15
C VAL A 93 -12.57 1.33 -9.01
N GLN A 94 -13.90 1.32 -8.96
CA GLN A 94 -14.73 2.47 -8.58
C GLN A 94 -15.31 2.26 -7.19
N ASN A 95 -15.04 3.20 -6.27
CA ASN A 95 -15.53 3.21 -4.90
C ASN A 95 -15.40 4.64 -4.33
N GLN A 96 -15.68 4.80 -3.02
CA GLN A 96 -15.59 6.08 -2.28
C GLN A 96 -14.15 6.58 -2.04
N GLY A 97 -13.22 6.21 -2.89
CA GLY A 97 -11.80 6.48 -2.72
C GLY A 97 -11.06 5.33 -2.04
N CYS A 98 -9.76 5.42 -2.06
CA CYS A 98 -8.86 4.40 -1.55
C CYS A 98 -7.73 5.05 -0.77
N GLN A 99 -7.51 4.64 0.47
CA GLN A 99 -6.35 5.07 1.25
C GLN A 99 -5.13 4.22 0.94
N ALA A 100 -5.35 2.93 0.70
CA ALA A 100 -4.29 1.98 0.42
C ALA A 100 -4.68 1.01 -0.71
N ALA A 101 -3.71 0.68 -1.56
CA ALA A 101 -3.81 -0.39 -2.54
C ALA A 101 -2.46 -1.12 -2.58
N ALA A 102 -2.49 -2.44 -2.50
CA ALA A 102 -1.31 -3.28 -2.50
C ALA A 102 -1.57 -4.61 -3.24
N ILE A 103 -0.59 -5.06 -4.01
CA ILE A 103 -0.61 -6.37 -4.66
C ILE A 103 0.01 -7.41 -3.73
N HIS A 104 -0.70 -8.49 -3.51
CA HIS A 104 -0.17 -9.60 -2.73
C HIS A 104 0.96 -10.29 -3.50
N PRO A 105 2.18 -10.40 -2.93
CA PRO A 105 3.37 -10.80 -3.68
C PRO A 105 3.35 -12.24 -4.20
N THR A 106 2.56 -13.12 -3.59
CA THR A 106 2.50 -14.54 -3.98
C THR A 106 1.23 -14.91 -4.74
N THR A 107 0.08 -14.29 -4.42
CA THR A 107 -1.19 -14.60 -5.12
C THR A 107 -1.46 -13.67 -6.31
N GLY A 108 -0.90 -12.46 -6.31
CA GLY A 108 -1.19 -11.42 -7.31
C GLY A 108 -2.54 -10.74 -7.10
N ASP A 109 -3.28 -11.07 -6.05
CA ASP A 109 -4.54 -10.41 -5.71
C ASP A 109 -4.28 -8.95 -5.30
N LEU A 110 -5.15 -8.04 -5.69
CA LEU A 110 -5.14 -6.66 -5.24
C LEU A 110 -5.96 -6.53 -3.96
N TYR A 111 -5.33 -6.01 -2.91
CA TYR A 111 -6.02 -5.58 -1.69
C TYR A 111 -6.09 -4.06 -1.65
N PHE A 112 -7.25 -3.52 -1.28
CA PHE A 112 -7.42 -2.08 -1.16
C PHE A 112 -8.37 -1.73 -0.02
N SER A 113 -8.18 -0.53 0.55
CA SER A 113 -9.04 0.00 1.59
C SER A 113 -10.06 0.97 1.02
N ASN A 114 -11.24 0.99 1.62
CA ASN A 114 -12.15 2.12 1.45
C ASN A 114 -11.76 3.24 2.43
N TYR A 115 -11.76 4.46 1.96
CA TYR A 115 -11.41 5.64 2.74
C TYR A 115 -12.34 5.90 3.94
N GLN A 116 -13.60 5.46 3.90
CA GLN A 116 -14.63 5.88 4.85
C GLN A 116 -15.13 4.81 5.83
N ASN A 117 -14.91 3.53 5.57
CA ASN A 117 -15.60 2.47 6.32
C ASN A 117 -14.69 1.41 6.96
N SER A 118 -13.39 1.62 6.95
CA SER A 118 -12.39 0.67 7.51
C SER A 118 -12.47 -0.76 6.94
N LEU A 119 -13.05 -0.92 5.76
CA LEU A 119 -13.15 -2.22 5.10
C LEU A 119 -11.93 -2.49 4.22
N LEU A 120 -11.44 -3.71 4.28
CA LEU A 120 -10.47 -4.27 3.36
C LEU A 120 -11.20 -5.05 2.29
N TYR A 121 -10.93 -4.71 1.04
CA TYR A 121 -11.46 -5.40 -0.13
C TYR A 121 -10.36 -6.13 -0.87
N ARG A 122 -10.75 -7.15 -1.63
CA ARG A 122 -9.87 -7.91 -2.51
C ARG A 122 -10.44 -7.98 -3.92
N VAL A 123 -9.59 -7.77 -4.91
CA VAL A 123 -9.85 -8.15 -6.31
C VAL A 123 -8.90 -9.27 -6.68
N LYS A 124 -9.42 -10.39 -7.15
CA LYS A 124 -8.64 -11.57 -7.51
C LYS A 124 -7.70 -11.29 -8.68
N LYS A 125 -6.53 -11.96 -8.70
CA LYS A 125 -5.52 -11.85 -9.75
C LYS A 125 -6.11 -11.95 -11.16
N TYR A 126 -6.98 -12.93 -11.42
CA TYR A 126 -7.54 -13.13 -12.75
C TYR A 126 -8.31 -11.90 -13.26
N VAL A 127 -8.99 -11.15 -12.37
CA VAL A 127 -9.69 -9.91 -12.73
C VAL A 127 -8.68 -8.80 -13.06
N ILE A 128 -7.58 -8.72 -12.29
CA ILE A 128 -6.51 -7.76 -12.56
C ILE A 128 -5.85 -8.07 -13.91
N GLU A 129 -5.66 -9.36 -14.21
CA GLU A 129 -5.13 -9.84 -15.49
C GLU A 129 -6.04 -9.49 -16.68
N GLU A 130 -7.37 -9.56 -16.49
CA GLU A 130 -8.32 -9.11 -17.51
C GLU A 130 -8.15 -7.62 -17.83
N PHE A 131 -7.90 -6.78 -16.82
CA PHE A 131 -7.57 -5.36 -17.04
C PHE A 131 -6.21 -5.20 -17.73
N ALA A 132 -5.19 -5.92 -17.27
CA ALA A 132 -3.85 -5.83 -17.81
C ALA A 132 -3.79 -6.18 -19.30
N THR A 133 -4.57 -7.18 -19.70
CA THR A 133 -4.66 -7.66 -21.10
C THR A 133 -5.72 -6.94 -21.95
N GLY A 134 -6.49 -6.03 -21.36
CA GLY A 134 -7.56 -5.30 -22.06
C GLY A 134 -8.86 -6.09 -22.29
N LYS A 135 -8.98 -7.30 -21.72
CA LYS A 135 -10.22 -8.10 -21.78
C LYS A 135 -11.34 -7.48 -20.97
N ARG A 136 -11.01 -6.76 -19.90
CA ARG A 136 -11.97 -6.02 -19.08
C ARG A 136 -11.70 -4.53 -19.19
N THR A 137 -12.75 -3.77 -19.46
CA THR A 137 -12.73 -2.30 -19.49
C THR A 137 -13.65 -1.67 -18.45
N THR A 138 -14.64 -2.42 -17.96
CA THR A 138 -15.59 -1.95 -16.94
C THR A 138 -14.98 -2.12 -15.56
N PRO A 139 -14.83 -1.02 -14.78
CA PRO A 139 -14.30 -1.08 -13.41
C PRO A 139 -15.14 -1.97 -12.49
N VAL A 140 -14.49 -2.66 -11.57
CA VAL A 140 -15.19 -3.39 -10.51
C VAL A 140 -15.70 -2.42 -9.43
N ARG A 141 -16.80 -2.80 -8.77
CA ARG A 141 -17.40 -2.02 -7.68
C ARG A 141 -17.73 -2.93 -6.50
N PRO A 142 -17.23 -2.64 -5.29
CA PRO A 142 -17.62 -3.39 -4.09
C PRO A 142 -19.13 -3.37 -3.87
N GLY A 143 -19.68 -4.53 -3.48
CA GLY A 143 -21.09 -4.66 -3.16
C GLY A 143 -22.05 -4.68 -4.36
N THR A 144 -21.53 -4.89 -5.58
CA THR A 144 -22.35 -5.09 -6.78
C THR A 144 -22.45 -6.59 -7.11
N ALA A 145 -23.42 -6.96 -7.95
CA ALA A 145 -23.63 -8.35 -8.40
C ALA A 145 -22.45 -8.95 -9.20
N ASP A 146 -21.51 -8.12 -9.66
CA ASP A 146 -20.27 -8.57 -10.33
C ASP A 146 -19.31 -9.30 -9.38
N ASP A 147 -19.48 -9.15 -8.06
CA ASP A 147 -18.72 -9.77 -6.95
C ASP A 147 -17.18 -9.84 -7.15
N ALA A 148 -16.68 -9.07 -8.11
CA ALA A 148 -15.26 -9.05 -8.47
C ALA A 148 -14.42 -8.26 -7.44
N ALA A 149 -15.06 -7.46 -6.57
CA ALA A 149 -14.44 -6.77 -5.45
C ALA A 149 -15.03 -7.25 -4.12
N GLN A 150 -14.43 -8.29 -3.56
CA GLN A 150 -14.92 -8.97 -2.36
C GLN A 150 -14.55 -8.21 -1.09
N THR A 151 -15.50 -8.02 -0.17
CA THR A 151 -15.19 -7.58 1.20
C THR A 151 -14.52 -8.71 1.96
N ILE A 152 -13.32 -8.45 2.51
CA ILE A 152 -12.54 -9.46 3.23
C ILE A 152 -12.80 -9.34 4.73
N LEU A 153 -12.56 -8.17 5.30
CA LEU A 153 -12.72 -7.94 6.73
C LEU A 153 -12.90 -6.45 7.03
N LYS A 154 -13.39 -6.16 8.22
CA LYS A 154 -13.36 -4.84 8.82
C LYS A 154 -12.09 -4.74 9.66
N VAL A 155 -11.20 -3.81 9.32
CA VAL A 155 -9.89 -3.70 9.97
C VAL A 155 -10.03 -3.17 11.40
N GLN A 156 -11.05 -2.33 11.65
CA GLN A 156 -11.37 -1.79 12.97
C GLN A 156 -12.83 -1.36 13.07
N ASP A 157 -13.31 -1.09 14.30
CA ASP A 157 -14.73 -0.82 14.56
C ASP A 157 -15.24 0.55 14.13
N LYS A 158 -14.36 1.50 13.81
CA LYS A 158 -14.74 2.86 13.42
C LYS A 158 -14.20 3.23 12.05
N GLU A 159 -14.84 4.17 11.40
CA GLU A 159 -14.52 4.71 10.08
C GLU A 159 -13.19 5.49 10.10
N TRP A 160 -12.08 4.80 10.05
CA TRP A 160 -10.78 5.44 10.06
C TRP A 160 -9.89 4.97 8.92
N GLU A 161 -9.07 5.88 8.46
CA GLU A 161 -8.07 5.61 7.45
C GLU A 161 -7.03 4.63 7.96
N PHE A 162 -6.76 3.60 7.18
CA PHE A 162 -5.61 2.75 7.39
C PHE A 162 -4.82 2.56 6.09
N ASN A 163 -3.52 2.39 6.23
CA ASN A 163 -2.64 2.00 5.14
C ASN A 163 -2.28 0.52 5.28
N ILE A 164 -2.06 -0.16 4.16
CA ILE A 164 -1.67 -1.58 4.14
C ILE A 164 -0.27 -1.74 3.57
N MET A 165 0.58 -2.52 4.27
CA MET A 165 1.87 -2.97 3.78
C MET A 165 1.94 -4.48 3.88
N ILE A 166 1.93 -5.16 2.74
CA ILE A 166 2.01 -6.63 2.70
C ILE A 166 3.48 -7.04 2.81
N HIS A 167 3.75 -7.98 3.69
CA HIS A 167 5.09 -8.52 3.88
C HIS A 167 5.60 -9.16 2.57
N PRO A 168 6.90 -9.03 2.22
CA PRO A 168 7.44 -9.56 0.97
C PRO A 168 7.26 -11.06 0.74
N THR A 169 7.08 -11.84 1.82
CA THR A 169 6.76 -13.28 1.74
C THR A 169 5.27 -13.57 1.52
N GLY A 170 4.39 -12.56 1.61
CA GLY A 170 2.94 -12.72 1.56
C GLY A 170 2.30 -13.34 2.81
N LYS A 171 3.08 -13.67 3.85
CA LYS A 171 2.57 -14.37 5.04
C LYS A 171 1.68 -13.53 5.94
N TYR A 172 1.84 -12.20 5.91
CA TYR A 172 1.06 -11.26 6.71
C TYR A 172 1.10 -9.85 6.13
N ALA A 173 0.28 -8.97 6.67
CA ALA A 173 0.29 -7.54 6.37
C ALA A 173 0.24 -6.72 7.65
N TYR A 174 0.82 -5.50 7.59
CA TYR A 174 0.61 -4.47 8.59
C TYR A 174 -0.42 -3.47 8.12
N PHE A 175 -1.32 -3.09 9.03
CA PHE A 175 -2.27 -2.00 8.84
C PHE A 175 -1.88 -0.86 9.79
N MET A 176 -1.39 0.24 9.23
CA MET A 176 -1.16 1.46 9.98
C MET A 176 -2.49 2.19 10.13
N VAL A 177 -3.05 2.21 11.34
CA VAL A 177 -4.29 2.92 11.63
C VAL A 177 -3.97 4.38 11.92
N ILE A 178 -3.94 5.16 10.84
CA ILE A 178 -3.34 6.48 10.75
C ILE A 178 -3.87 7.46 11.81
N ASN A 179 -5.18 7.56 11.91
CA ASN A 179 -5.84 8.52 12.80
C ASN A 179 -6.06 7.99 14.24
N ARG A 180 -5.48 6.83 14.57
CA ARG A 180 -5.61 6.19 15.87
C ARG A 180 -4.29 5.75 16.48
N ASN A 181 -3.19 6.04 15.79
CA ASN A 181 -1.83 5.96 16.31
C ASN A 181 -1.38 4.55 16.75
N TYR A 182 -1.82 3.50 16.04
CA TYR A 182 -1.37 2.13 16.30
C TYR A 182 -1.25 1.31 15.01
N ILE A 183 -0.59 0.18 15.13
CA ILE A 183 -0.31 -0.75 14.03
C ILE A 183 -0.92 -2.10 14.36
N LEU A 184 -1.66 -2.63 13.38
CA LEU A 184 -2.20 -3.97 13.41
C LEU A 184 -1.39 -4.90 12.50
N ARG A 185 -1.36 -6.17 12.84
CA ARG A 185 -0.94 -7.26 11.96
C ARG A 185 -2.13 -8.15 11.65
N SER A 186 -2.20 -8.62 10.41
CA SER A 186 -3.14 -9.65 9.96
C SER A 186 -2.36 -10.73 9.24
N ASP A 187 -2.50 -11.96 9.68
CA ASP A 187 -1.82 -13.09 9.06
C ASP A 187 -2.61 -13.58 7.84
N PHE A 188 -1.90 -14.09 6.84
CA PHE A 188 -2.47 -14.66 5.63
C PHE A 188 -2.61 -16.17 5.77
N ASN A 189 -3.82 -16.69 5.66
CA ASN A 189 -4.11 -18.12 5.86
C ASN A 189 -3.93 -19.00 4.60
N GLY A 190 -3.35 -18.45 3.54
CA GLY A 190 -3.19 -19.10 2.23
C GLY A 190 -4.26 -18.69 1.23
N GLU A 191 -5.37 -18.12 1.68
CA GLU A 191 -6.45 -17.63 0.83
C GLU A 191 -6.75 -16.14 1.04
N THR A 192 -6.76 -15.69 2.29
CA THR A 192 -7.10 -14.31 2.64
C THR A 192 -6.45 -13.87 3.95
N PHE A 193 -6.50 -12.60 4.24
CA PHE A 193 -6.10 -12.05 5.53
C PHE A 193 -7.14 -12.37 6.61
N THR A 194 -6.64 -12.73 7.82
CA THR A 194 -7.44 -13.06 8.99
C THR A 194 -7.74 -11.82 9.85
N ALA A 195 -8.50 -12.00 10.93
CA ALA A 195 -8.78 -10.92 11.88
C ALA A 195 -7.48 -10.27 12.41
N PRO A 196 -7.32 -8.94 12.30
CA PRO A 196 -6.10 -8.28 12.70
C PRO A 196 -5.99 -8.11 14.23
N TYR A 197 -4.76 -8.01 14.72
CA TYR A 197 -4.45 -7.75 16.12
C TYR A 197 -3.38 -6.66 16.27
N VAL A 198 -3.39 -5.97 17.41
CA VAL A 198 -2.45 -4.88 17.68
C VAL A 198 -1.05 -5.43 17.93
N ILE A 199 -0.06 -4.89 17.25
CA ILE A 199 1.36 -5.25 17.43
C ILE A 199 2.20 -4.11 18.01
N ALA A 200 1.80 -2.85 17.79
CA ALA A 200 2.50 -1.70 18.34
C ALA A 200 1.57 -0.48 18.44
N GLY A 201 1.82 0.34 19.45
CA GLY A 201 1.04 1.54 19.71
C GLY A 201 -0.23 1.30 20.51
N VAL A 202 -0.95 2.37 20.80
CA VAL A 202 -2.22 2.35 21.55
C VAL A 202 -3.25 3.19 20.82
N ASN A 203 -4.46 2.67 20.73
CA ASN A 203 -5.59 3.42 20.16
C ASN A 203 -5.79 4.74 20.94
N SER A 204 -5.49 5.84 20.31
CA SER A 204 -5.59 7.18 20.85
C SER A 204 -6.22 8.14 19.86
N ASN A 205 -6.64 9.31 20.29
CA ASN A 205 -7.19 10.32 19.39
C ASN A 205 -6.12 10.82 18.42
N LYS A 206 -6.57 11.15 17.21
CA LYS A 206 -5.70 11.60 16.10
C LYS A 206 -4.79 12.79 16.45
N ASP A 207 -5.20 13.60 17.41
CA ASP A 207 -4.49 14.82 17.81
C ASP A 207 -3.60 14.60 19.04
N THR A 208 -3.48 13.35 19.51
CA THR A 208 -2.58 12.99 20.60
C THR A 208 -1.25 12.52 20.02
N TYR A 209 -0.32 13.45 19.90
CA TYR A 209 1.01 13.16 19.37
C TYR A 209 1.95 12.84 20.53
N VAL A 210 2.13 11.55 20.79
CA VAL A 210 3.08 11.07 21.77
C VAL A 210 4.17 10.31 21.06
N TYR A 211 5.41 10.57 21.45
CA TYR A 211 6.59 9.92 20.92
C TYR A 211 7.22 9.08 22.01
N GLN A 212 7.24 7.77 21.82
CA GLN A 212 7.89 6.85 22.76
C GLN A 212 8.33 5.57 22.03
N ASP A 213 9.57 5.18 22.25
CA ASP A 213 10.08 3.86 21.89
C ASP A 213 9.61 2.82 22.91
N GLY A 214 9.53 1.56 22.52
CA GLY A 214 9.15 0.48 23.42
C GLY A 214 8.62 -0.75 22.73
N VAL A 215 8.30 -1.77 23.50
CA VAL A 215 7.76 -3.04 23.03
C VAL A 215 6.23 -2.97 22.98
N GLY A 216 5.66 -3.39 21.88
CA GLY A 216 4.22 -3.53 21.71
C GLY A 216 3.44 -2.25 22.07
N ASN A 217 2.56 -2.36 23.04
CA ASN A 217 1.72 -1.24 23.50
C ASN A 217 2.47 -0.19 24.36
N GLN A 218 3.74 -0.35 24.63
CA GLN A 218 4.57 0.70 25.21
C GLN A 218 4.98 1.75 24.20
N ALA A 219 5.10 1.37 22.91
CA ALA A 219 5.38 2.33 21.86
C ALA A 219 4.23 3.34 21.70
N ARG A 220 4.58 4.57 21.30
CA ARG A 220 3.61 5.64 20.96
C ARG A 220 3.96 6.25 19.64
N PHE A 221 2.93 6.54 18.85
CA PHE A 221 3.03 7.13 17.52
C PHE A 221 2.21 8.42 17.43
N GLY A 222 2.64 9.28 16.51
CA GLY A 222 1.87 10.43 16.05
C GLY A 222 1.54 10.28 14.56
N ASN A 223 0.50 9.53 14.23
CA ASN A 223 0.06 9.30 12.86
C ASN A 223 1.04 8.43 12.04
N PRO A 224 1.20 7.13 12.36
CA PRO A 224 1.99 6.19 11.56
C PRO A 224 1.35 6.07 10.18
N TYR A 225 2.10 6.42 9.12
CA TYR A 225 1.46 6.64 7.82
C TYR A 225 1.78 5.56 6.80
N SER A 226 3.04 5.27 6.57
CA SER A 226 3.50 4.32 5.55
C SER A 226 4.86 3.76 5.93
N GLY A 227 5.28 2.68 5.31
CA GLY A 227 6.58 2.09 5.58
C GLY A 227 7.02 1.11 4.50
N VAL A 228 8.12 0.45 4.78
CA VAL A 228 8.74 -0.54 3.90
C VAL A 228 9.40 -1.63 4.73
N PHE A 229 9.24 -2.88 4.30
CA PHE A 229 9.97 -4.01 4.84
C PHE A 229 11.39 -4.04 4.25
N VAL A 230 12.37 -4.12 5.11
CA VAL A 230 13.79 -4.20 4.74
C VAL A 230 14.38 -5.45 5.36
N LYS A 231 14.93 -6.31 4.51
CA LYS A 231 15.58 -7.53 4.99
C LYS A 231 16.78 -7.18 5.86
N ASN A 232 16.79 -7.70 7.09
CA ASN A 232 17.89 -7.50 8.02
C ASN A 232 18.80 -8.75 8.01
N PRO A 233 20.06 -8.63 7.60
CA PRO A 233 20.97 -9.76 7.56
C PRO A 233 21.23 -10.42 8.93
N GLU A 234 21.06 -9.68 10.03
CA GLU A 234 21.23 -10.20 11.40
C GLU A 234 20.14 -11.21 11.76
N TYR A 235 19.01 -11.23 11.04
CA TYR A 235 17.90 -12.16 11.26
C TYR A 235 17.95 -13.39 10.34
N ALA A 236 19.06 -13.61 9.65
CA ALA A 236 19.18 -14.73 8.72
C ALA A 236 18.88 -16.07 9.42
N GLY A 237 17.92 -16.82 8.88
CA GLY A 237 17.46 -18.08 9.44
C GLY A 237 16.31 -17.96 10.47
N ASN A 238 15.91 -16.76 10.86
CA ASN A 238 14.73 -16.56 11.70
C ASN A 238 13.44 -16.75 10.89
N SER A 239 12.33 -16.97 11.59
CA SER A 239 11.00 -17.08 10.97
C SER A 239 10.57 -15.79 10.26
N ASP A 240 11.11 -14.66 10.70
CA ASP A 240 10.96 -13.34 10.09
C ASP A 240 12.33 -12.66 10.01
N GLU A 241 12.73 -12.29 8.80
CA GLU A 241 14.05 -11.71 8.52
C GLU A 241 13.97 -10.21 8.19
N TYR A 242 12.86 -9.54 8.53
CA TYR A 242 12.61 -8.16 8.10
C TYR A 242 12.36 -7.22 9.27
N ASP A 243 13.02 -6.08 9.20
CA ASP A 243 12.60 -4.87 9.91
C ASP A 243 11.56 -4.11 9.07
N PHE A 244 10.65 -3.43 9.73
CA PHE A 244 9.71 -2.54 9.08
C PHE A 244 10.03 -1.09 9.43
N TYR A 245 10.51 -0.33 8.46
CA TYR A 245 10.78 1.10 8.57
C TYR A 245 9.51 1.87 8.26
N LEU A 246 9.05 2.71 9.18
CA LEU A 246 7.80 3.44 9.02
C LEU A 246 7.97 4.94 9.28
N THR A 247 7.13 5.73 8.62
CA THR A 247 7.03 7.16 8.86
C THR A 247 6.05 7.45 9.99
N ASP A 248 6.52 8.07 11.04
CA ASP A 248 5.72 8.60 12.15
C ASP A 248 5.50 10.09 11.92
N ARG A 249 4.45 10.39 11.15
CA ARG A 249 4.30 11.64 10.42
C ARG A 249 4.29 12.89 11.31
N HIS A 250 3.49 12.90 12.38
CA HIS A 250 3.38 14.07 13.26
C HIS A 250 4.52 14.19 14.26
N ASN A 251 5.25 13.10 14.48
CA ASN A 251 6.48 13.09 15.27
C ASN A 251 7.72 13.41 14.40
N HIS A 252 7.55 13.62 13.09
CA HIS A 252 8.64 13.91 12.14
C HIS A 252 9.79 12.91 12.22
N ALA A 253 9.47 11.64 12.46
CA ALA A 253 10.45 10.58 12.72
C ALA A 253 10.29 9.40 11.75
N ILE A 254 11.39 8.71 11.53
CA ILE A 254 11.39 7.35 10.99
C ILE A 254 11.54 6.40 12.19
N ARG A 255 10.67 5.42 12.26
CA ARG A 255 10.69 4.39 13.29
C ARG A 255 10.98 3.03 12.68
N ILE A 256 11.57 2.15 13.45
CA ILE A 256 11.84 0.77 13.06
C ILE A 256 11.01 -0.13 13.96
N LEU A 257 10.24 -1.01 13.36
CA LEU A 257 9.51 -2.07 14.05
C LEU A 257 10.21 -3.40 13.74
N SER A 258 10.79 -4.00 14.75
CA SER A 258 11.55 -5.24 14.66
C SER A 258 10.83 -6.37 15.36
N PRO A 259 10.69 -7.57 14.77
CA PRO A 259 10.13 -8.72 15.47
C PRO A 259 11.08 -9.20 16.58
N LEU A 260 10.54 -9.46 17.78
CA LEU A 260 11.29 -10.02 18.93
C LEU A 260 10.99 -11.52 19.16
N GLY A 261 10.22 -12.14 18.26
CA GLY A 261 9.76 -13.51 18.39
C GLY A 261 8.38 -13.68 17.75
N SER A 262 7.55 -14.58 18.27
CA SER A 262 6.29 -14.93 17.63
C SER A 262 5.19 -13.86 17.71
N SER A 263 5.23 -12.96 18.69
CA SER A 263 4.14 -11.98 18.91
C SER A 263 4.60 -10.58 19.31
N ASP A 264 5.85 -10.42 19.73
CA ASP A 264 6.34 -9.16 20.26
C ASP A 264 7.15 -8.38 19.20
N TYR A 265 7.02 -7.06 19.25
CA TYR A 265 7.69 -6.13 18.34
C TYR A 265 8.32 -4.99 19.11
N LEU A 266 9.61 -4.77 18.89
CA LEU A 266 10.31 -3.60 19.37
C LEU A 266 10.15 -2.45 18.39
N CYS A 267 9.63 -1.34 18.87
CA CYS A 267 9.63 -0.09 18.11
C CYS A 267 10.72 0.82 18.64
N ARG A 268 11.62 1.25 17.77
CA ARG A 268 12.71 2.20 18.07
C ARG A 268 12.79 3.29 17.00
N THR A 269 13.38 4.41 17.37
CA THR A 269 13.74 5.47 16.42
C THR A 269 15.00 5.10 15.64
N TRP A 270 14.98 5.43 14.37
CA TRP A 270 16.13 5.26 13.48
C TRP A 270 17.10 6.41 13.59
#